data_4097d95ceb6c4d042b82161dba69893d
#
_entry.id   4097d95ceb6c4d042b82161dba69893d
#
_cell.length_a   1.000
_cell.length_b   1.000
_cell.length_c   1.000
_cell.angle_alpha   90.00
_cell.angle_beta   90.00
_cell.angle_gamma   90.00
#
_symmetry.space_group_name_H-M   'P 1'
#
loop_
_entity.id
_entity.type
_entity.pdbx_description
1 polymer ?
#
loop_
_entity_poly.entity_id
_entity_poly.type
_entity_poly.pdbx_seq_one_letter_code
_entity_poly.pdbx_strand_id
1 'polypeptide(L)'
;MIEIVIWISPTDIEDLEKTLNRLNIGKDYLTKEQCDNIKFNIVMGISDEIIDWSKSSVTKAECTEKFLGLKPLTDWAGKVIFETTTTINGCTSMRRLSGYSDSRYYIWLDTDIIFHPTTLAHSINSIDVIEYAGFTKFVSIPEIVRQWDSTWDCLVNERFITKPIGYQATNNPHIDATIYGDPQLEEVRNNVPHQPYMKFGGGWFALISKELMKAIPFPENYGHYGLDDTYLMWGANILQDPTIKQFKLKNIVVCENYFDRITTYKGQIQVIDKREEYKKYNEELFYIGLQNILNNK
;
A
#
# COMPACT_ATOMS: atom_id res chain seq x y z
N MET A 1 8.47 -10.37 11.76
CA MET A 1 8.95 -9.83 10.47
C MET A 1 7.79 -9.11 9.79
N ILE A 2 8.06 -7.95 9.24
CA ILE A 2 7.12 -7.10 8.50
C ILE A 2 7.57 -7.08 7.04
N GLU A 3 6.68 -7.37 6.11
CA GLU A 3 6.97 -7.36 4.67
C GLU A 3 6.34 -6.13 4.01
N ILE A 4 7.18 -5.29 3.41
CA ILE A 4 6.73 -4.15 2.60
C ILE A 4 6.60 -4.63 1.17
N VAL A 5 5.38 -4.61 0.66
CA VAL A 5 5.00 -5.19 -0.64
C VAL A 5 4.74 -4.06 -1.62
N ILE A 6 5.58 -3.96 -2.65
CA ILE A 6 5.50 -2.92 -3.69
C ILE A 6 5.50 -3.58 -5.06
N TRP A 7 4.47 -3.32 -5.84
CA TRP A 7 4.41 -3.66 -7.26
C TRP A 7 4.48 -2.39 -8.08
N ILE A 8 5.30 -2.40 -9.13
CA ILE A 8 5.33 -1.30 -10.11
C ILE A 8 5.30 -1.80 -11.55
N SER A 9 4.86 -0.92 -12.43
CA SER A 9 5.17 -0.96 -13.85
C SER A 9 6.42 -0.11 -14.15
N PRO A 10 7.06 -0.26 -15.31
CA PRO A 10 8.17 0.61 -15.71
C PRO A 10 7.83 2.11 -15.71
N THR A 11 6.55 2.47 -15.85
CA THR A 11 6.09 3.86 -15.78
C THR A 11 6.24 4.48 -14.38
N ASP A 12 6.40 3.66 -13.35
CA ASP A 12 6.36 4.10 -11.95
C ASP A 12 7.76 4.13 -11.29
N ILE A 13 8.84 3.95 -12.07
CA ILE A 13 10.22 3.89 -11.56
C ILE A 13 10.61 5.17 -10.81
N GLU A 14 10.21 6.34 -11.30
CA GLU A 14 10.53 7.62 -10.65
C GLU A 14 9.74 7.82 -9.35
N ASP A 15 8.49 7.36 -9.32
CA ASP A 15 7.68 7.41 -8.11
C ASP A 15 8.22 6.39 -7.07
N LEU A 16 8.67 5.21 -7.52
CA LEU A 16 9.38 4.26 -6.67
C LEU A 16 10.64 4.87 -6.05
N GLU A 17 11.46 5.56 -6.84
CA GLU A 17 12.67 6.22 -6.34
C GLU A 17 12.34 7.22 -5.21
N LYS A 18 11.33 8.06 -5.40
CA LYS A 18 10.86 9.00 -4.38
C LYS A 18 10.38 8.28 -3.12
N THR A 19 9.61 7.20 -3.29
CA THR A 19 9.09 6.39 -2.20
C THR A 19 10.21 5.71 -1.41
N LEU A 20 11.18 5.09 -2.10
CA LEU A 20 12.32 4.44 -1.44
C LEU A 20 13.23 5.44 -0.73
N ASN A 21 13.44 6.63 -1.29
CA ASN A 21 14.18 7.70 -0.61
C ASN A 21 13.49 8.12 0.69
N ARG A 22 12.15 8.25 0.70
CA ARG A 22 11.41 8.56 1.93
C ARG A 22 11.51 7.45 2.97
N LEU A 23 11.41 6.20 2.55
CA LEU A 23 11.58 5.05 3.44
C LEU A 23 13.03 4.97 3.97
N ASN A 24 14.02 5.27 3.14
CA ASN A 24 15.42 5.33 3.55
C ASN A 24 15.71 6.44 4.57
N ILE A 25 15.04 7.58 4.48
CA ILE A 25 15.06 8.60 5.54
C ILE A 25 14.28 8.10 6.76
N GLY A 26 13.15 7.44 6.53
CA GLY A 26 12.28 6.90 7.58
C GLY A 26 12.93 5.87 8.49
N LYS A 27 13.98 5.17 8.03
CA LYS A 27 14.74 4.22 8.85
C LYS A 27 15.37 4.86 10.10
N ASP A 28 15.69 6.15 10.04
CA ASP A 28 16.32 6.87 11.15
C ASP A 28 15.38 7.04 12.36
N TYR A 29 14.09 6.77 12.17
CA TYR A 29 13.06 6.73 13.22
C TYR A 29 12.75 5.31 13.71
N LEU A 30 13.48 4.30 13.21
CA LEU A 30 13.35 2.90 13.58
C LEU A 30 14.53 2.47 14.46
N THR A 31 14.27 1.52 15.34
CA THR A 31 15.37 0.81 16.03
C THR A 31 16.08 -0.13 15.05
N LYS A 32 17.33 -0.51 15.39
CA LYS A 32 18.05 -1.50 14.60
C LYS A 32 17.27 -2.82 14.49
N GLU A 33 16.65 -3.27 15.57
CA GLU A 33 15.84 -4.49 15.59
C GLU A 33 14.64 -4.38 14.65
N GLN A 34 13.96 -3.22 14.60
CA GLN A 34 12.88 -2.99 13.65
C GLN A 34 13.38 -3.04 12.21
N CYS A 35 14.52 -2.42 11.90
CA CYS A 35 15.12 -2.49 10.57
C CYS A 35 15.48 -3.94 10.19
N ASP A 36 16.11 -4.70 11.09
CA ASP A 36 16.47 -6.10 10.86
C ASP A 36 15.23 -7.01 10.65
N ASN A 37 14.08 -6.60 11.18
CA ASN A 37 12.79 -7.28 11.03
C ASN A 37 11.96 -6.85 9.83
N ILE A 38 12.44 -5.92 8.99
CA ILE A 38 11.79 -5.51 7.75
C ILE A 38 12.29 -6.36 6.59
N LYS A 39 11.35 -6.78 5.75
CA LYS A 39 11.59 -7.41 4.45
C LYS A 39 10.99 -6.54 3.36
N PHE A 40 11.78 -6.09 2.41
CA PHE A 40 11.26 -5.54 1.16
C PHE A 40 10.94 -6.66 0.17
N ASN A 41 9.81 -6.54 -0.48
CA ASN A 41 9.39 -7.37 -1.60
C ASN A 41 8.91 -6.43 -2.72
N ILE A 42 9.83 -6.08 -3.61
CA ILE A 42 9.63 -5.07 -4.66
C ILE A 42 9.80 -5.75 -6.01
N VAL A 43 8.74 -5.73 -6.80
CA VAL A 43 8.70 -6.39 -8.10
C VAL A 43 8.24 -5.42 -9.18
N MET A 44 8.99 -5.37 -10.29
CA MET A 44 8.59 -4.63 -11.49
C MET A 44 8.12 -5.58 -12.58
N GLY A 45 6.89 -5.37 -13.05
CA GLY A 45 6.33 -6.09 -14.19
C GLY A 45 6.81 -5.52 -15.51
N ILE A 46 7.50 -6.33 -16.33
CA ILE A 46 8.06 -5.95 -17.63
C ILE A 46 7.50 -6.80 -18.78
N SER A 47 6.25 -7.23 -18.64
CA SER A 47 5.57 -8.06 -19.64
C SER A 47 5.32 -7.30 -20.95
N ASP A 48 5.57 -7.97 -22.08
CA ASP A 48 5.27 -7.45 -23.41
C ASP A 48 3.74 -7.33 -23.68
N GLU A 49 2.91 -7.94 -22.84
CA GLU A 49 1.45 -7.82 -22.90
C GLU A 49 0.92 -6.53 -22.28
N ILE A 50 1.73 -5.87 -21.42
CA ILE A 50 1.36 -4.62 -20.76
C ILE A 50 2.10 -3.45 -21.40
N ILE A 51 3.32 -3.66 -21.88
CA ILE A 51 4.18 -2.62 -22.45
C ILE A 51 4.41 -2.91 -23.93
N ASP A 52 4.05 -1.97 -24.80
CA ASP A 52 4.42 -2.01 -26.21
C ASP A 52 5.84 -1.44 -26.38
N TRP A 53 6.83 -2.29 -26.16
CA TRP A 53 8.24 -1.91 -26.26
C TRP A 53 8.64 -1.45 -27.66
N SER A 54 7.90 -1.87 -28.69
CA SER A 54 8.18 -1.44 -30.08
C SER A 54 7.87 0.03 -30.34
N LYS A 55 7.01 0.62 -29.51
CA LYS A 55 6.60 2.03 -29.56
C LYS A 55 7.19 2.87 -28.44
N SER A 56 7.81 2.23 -27.46
CA SER A 56 8.45 2.92 -26.36
C SER A 56 9.78 3.53 -26.78
N SER A 57 10.09 4.73 -26.29
CA SER A 57 11.37 5.39 -26.57
C SER A 57 12.52 4.90 -25.70
N VAL A 58 12.23 4.07 -24.71
CA VAL A 58 13.21 3.39 -23.85
C VAL A 58 13.08 1.89 -23.98
N THR A 59 14.16 1.18 -23.78
CA THR A 59 14.22 -0.28 -23.88
C THR A 59 13.88 -0.95 -22.55
N LYS A 60 13.50 -2.21 -22.64
CA LYS A 60 13.29 -3.09 -21.49
C LYS A 60 14.55 -3.20 -20.62
N ALA A 61 15.73 -3.23 -21.25
CA ALA A 61 17.02 -3.29 -20.56
C ALA A 61 17.31 -2.02 -19.75
N GLU A 62 17.12 -0.85 -20.34
CA GLU A 62 17.28 0.44 -19.65
C GLU A 62 16.34 0.58 -18.46
N CYS A 63 15.08 0.18 -18.61
CA CYS A 63 14.14 0.17 -17.49
C CYS A 63 14.59 -0.77 -16.36
N THR A 64 15.05 -1.97 -16.73
CA THR A 64 15.53 -2.95 -15.76
C THR A 64 16.78 -2.44 -15.03
N GLU A 65 17.73 -1.85 -15.73
CA GLU A 65 18.93 -1.28 -15.14
C GLU A 65 18.61 -0.13 -14.18
N LYS A 66 17.74 0.81 -14.60
CA LYS A 66 17.30 1.91 -13.74
C LYS A 66 16.59 1.40 -12.48
N PHE A 67 15.68 0.45 -12.64
CA PHE A 67 14.98 -0.16 -11.51
C PHE A 67 15.96 -0.82 -10.53
N LEU A 68 16.84 -1.71 -11.02
CA LEU A 68 17.80 -2.41 -10.17
C LEU A 68 18.80 -1.45 -9.50
N GLY A 69 19.09 -0.31 -10.12
CA GLY A 69 19.90 0.76 -9.56
C GLY A 69 19.33 1.39 -8.28
N LEU A 70 18.01 1.21 -8.02
CA LEU A 70 17.35 1.72 -6.79
C LEU A 70 17.53 0.79 -5.59
N LYS A 71 17.97 -0.45 -5.79
CA LYS A 71 18.11 -1.44 -4.71
C LYS A 71 18.91 -0.95 -3.49
N PRO A 72 20.03 -0.19 -3.64
CA PRO A 72 20.79 0.30 -2.48
C PRO A 72 19.95 1.15 -1.49
N LEU A 73 18.85 1.73 -1.92
CA LEU A 73 17.94 2.48 -1.04
C LEU A 73 17.21 1.59 -0.03
N THR A 74 17.29 0.27 -0.18
CA THR A 74 16.63 -0.74 0.67
C THR A 74 17.59 -1.59 1.48
N ASP A 75 18.90 -1.44 1.31
CA ASP A 75 19.95 -2.29 1.92
C ASP A 75 20.02 -2.18 3.47
N TRP A 76 19.29 -1.23 4.05
CA TRP A 76 19.16 -1.08 5.50
C TRP A 76 18.19 -2.08 6.14
N ALA A 77 17.36 -2.75 5.35
CA ALA A 77 16.39 -3.74 5.83
C ALA A 77 17.04 -5.13 5.98
N GLY A 78 16.50 -5.95 6.86
CA GLY A 78 17.03 -7.29 7.13
C GLY A 78 16.95 -8.25 5.94
N LYS A 79 15.98 -8.04 5.03
CA LYS A 79 15.84 -8.85 3.80
C LYS A 79 15.31 -8.00 2.65
N VAL A 80 15.85 -8.23 1.46
CA VAL A 80 15.41 -7.52 0.26
C VAL A 80 15.21 -8.50 -0.90
N ILE A 81 13.99 -8.52 -1.44
CA ILE A 81 13.65 -9.09 -2.74
C ILE A 81 13.43 -7.90 -3.66
N PHE A 82 14.20 -7.82 -4.75
CA PHE A 82 14.15 -6.70 -5.69
C PHE A 82 14.39 -7.28 -7.09
N GLU A 83 13.31 -7.51 -7.82
CA GLU A 83 13.36 -8.29 -9.06
C GLU A 83 12.38 -7.82 -10.13
N THR A 84 12.61 -8.23 -11.36
CA THR A 84 11.69 -8.01 -12.46
C THR A 84 10.99 -9.30 -12.84
N THR A 85 9.77 -9.21 -13.36
CA THR A 85 9.03 -10.38 -13.85
C THR A 85 8.40 -10.09 -15.22
N THR A 86 8.42 -11.09 -16.08
CA THR A 86 7.71 -11.08 -17.36
C THR A 86 6.31 -11.68 -17.28
N THR A 87 6.00 -12.33 -16.18
CA THR A 87 4.63 -12.82 -15.97
C THR A 87 3.70 -11.67 -15.68
N ILE A 88 2.45 -11.77 -16.15
CA ILE A 88 1.41 -10.80 -15.86
C ILE A 88 0.94 -10.99 -14.41
N ASN A 89 1.80 -10.60 -13.49
CA ASN A 89 1.43 -10.47 -12.10
C ASN A 89 1.23 -8.98 -11.84
N GLY A 90 0.06 -8.58 -11.43
CA GLY A 90 -0.21 -7.19 -11.03
C GLY A 90 -0.08 -7.03 -9.53
N CYS A 91 -0.36 -5.83 -9.09
CA CYS A 91 -0.40 -5.46 -7.67
C CYS A 91 -1.26 -6.43 -6.85
N THR A 92 -2.44 -6.77 -7.34
CA THR A 92 -3.39 -7.68 -6.68
C THR A 92 -2.82 -9.08 -6.47
N SER A 93 -2.14 -9.66 -7.49
CA SER A 93 -1.46 -10.96 -7.35
C SER A 93 -0.39 -10.92 -6.28
N MET A 94 0.41 -9.87 -6.26
CA MET A 94 1.51 -9.74 -5.30
C MET A 94 1.00 -9.58 -3.87
N ARG A 95 -0.05 -8.79 -3.67
CA ARG A 95 -0.74 -8.63 -2.38
C ARG A 95 -1.35 -9.95 -1.91
N ARG A 96 -2.01 -10.70 -2.79
CA ARG A 96 -2.50 -12.05 -2.50
C ARG A 96 -1.36 -12.98 -2.08
N LEU A 97 -0.29 -13.03 -2.87
CA LEU A 97 0.85 -13.92 -2.62
C LEU A 97 1.59 -13.57 -1.33
N SER A 98 1.62 -12.31 -0.92
CA SER A 98 2.23 -11.92 0.35
C SER A 98 1.59 -12.65 1.53
N GLY A 99 0.28 -12.93 1.50
CA GLY A 99 -0.42 -13.67 2.55
C GLY A 99 0.12 -15.09 2.80
N TYR A 100 0.84 -15.67 1.85
CA TYR A 100 1.49 -16.99 2.00
C TYR A 100 2.95 -16.92 2.48
N SER A 101 3.52 -15.72 2.64
CA SER A 101 4.88 -15.55 3.13
C SER A 101 4.97 -15.84 4.64
N ASP A 102 6.21 -15.96 5.17
CA ASP A 102 6.46 -16.20 6.58
C ASP A 102 6.33 -14.94 7.45
N SER A 103 6.06 -13.79 6.84
CA SER A 103 5.91 -12.53 7.56
C SER A 103 4.63 -12.52 8.41
N ARG A 104 4.68 -11.83 9.55
CA ARG A 104 3.51 -11.68 10.45
C ARG A 104 2.62 -10.51 10.06
N TYR A 105 3.21 -9.52 9.40
CA TYR A 105 2.54 -8.29 8.98
C TYR A 105 2.99 -7.92 7.58
N TYR A 106 2.10 -7.25 6.87
CA TYR A 106 2.33 -6.76 5.51
C TYR A 106 2.02 -5.27 5.47
N ILE A 107 2.88 -4.50 4.82
CA ILE A 107 2.56 -3.13 4.41
C ILE A 107 2.38 -3.16 2.91
N TRP A 108 1.14 -3.04 2.45
CA TRP A 108 0.85 -2.78 1.05
C TRP A 108 1.12 -1.32 0.77
N LEU A 109 1.96 -1.05 -0.19
CA LEU A 109 2.44 0.29 -0.48
C LEU A 109 2.40 0.57 -1.97
N ASP A 110 1.62 1.56 -2.36
CA ASP A 110 1.66 2.13 -3.70
C ASP A 110 2.77 3.18 -3.79
N THR A 111 3.31 3.39 -4.99
CA THR A 111 4.44 4.29 -5.19
C THR A 111 4.03 5.72 -5.51
N ASP A 112 2.82 5.92 -5.99
CA ASP A 112 2.27 7.22 -6.35
C ASP A 112 1.62 7.94 -5.16
N ILE A 113 2.17 7.75 -3.96
CA ILE A 113 1.71 8.39 -2.74
C ILE A 113 2.80 9.22 -2.09
N ILE A 114 2.38 10.23 -1.38
CA ILE A 114 3.23 11.13 -0.60
C ILE A 114 2.94 10.90 0.87
N PHE A 115 3.99 10.68 1.65
CA PHE A 115 3.91 10.44 3.09
C PHE A 115 5.13 11.01 3.80
N HIS A 116 4.99 11.30 5.09
CA HIS A 116 6.12 11.73 5.91
C HIS A 116 7.06 10.55 6.22
N PRO A 117 8.38 10.75 6.32
CA PRO A 117 9.33 9.68 6.66
C PRO A 117 8.99 8.91 7.93
N THR A 118 8.39 9.55 8.95
CA THR A 118 7.98 8.88 10.20
C THR A 118 6.78 7.95 10.05
N THR A 119 6.07 7.98 8.91
CA THR A 119 4.87 7.17 8.68
C THR A 119 5.15 5.68 8.88
N LEU A 120 6.32 5.20 8.40
CA LEU A 120 6.72 3.80 8.58
C LEU A 120 6.88 3.45 10.06
N ALA A 121 7.56 4.29 10.83
CA ALA A 121 7.79 4.06 12.27
C ALA A 121 6.45 4.05 13.03
N HIS A 122 5.56 4.99 12.77
CA HIS A 122 4.24 5.01 13.39
C HIS A 122 3.40 3.78 13.04
N SER A 123 3.44 3.34 11.78
CA SER A 123 2.74 2.13 11.35
C SER A 123 3.28 0.89 12.07
N ILE A 124 4.60 0.76 12.18
CA ILE A 124 5.23 -0.36 12.89
C ILE A 124 4.92 -0.31 14.40
N ASN A 125 5.06 0.84 15.03
CA ASN A 125 4.80 0.98 16.46
C ASN A 125 3.31 0.78 16.80
N SER A 126 2.40 0.97 15.84
CA SER A 126 0.98 0.69 16.05
C SER A 126 0.69 -0.79 16.28
N ILE A 127 1.57 -1.68 15.82
CA ILE A 127 1.43 -3.14 16.01
C ILE A 127 1.38 -3.46 17.50
N ASP A 128 2.36 -2.97 18.26
CA ASP A 128 2.47 -3.26 19.68
C ASP A 128 1.25 -2.77 20.46
N VAL A 129 0.75 -1.59 20.11
CA VAL A 129 -0.45 -1.00 20.72
C VAL A 129 -1.69 -1.85 20.44
N ILE A 130 -1.85 -2.29 19.18
CA ILE A 130 -3.00 -3.10 18.76
C ILE A 130 -2.95 -4.49 19.37
N GLU A 131 -1.77 -5.15 19.37
CA GLU A 131 -1.59 -6.47 19.97
C GLU A 131 -1.75 -6.43 21.49
N TYR A 132 -1.24 -5.39 22.16
CA TYR A 132 -1.43 -5.20 23.60
C TYR A 132 -2.92 -5.07 23.95
N ALA A 133 -3.72 -4.47 23.08
CA ALA A 133 -5.18 -4.40 23.22
C ALA A 133 -5.88 -5.74 22.91
N GLY A 134 -5.15 -6.80 22.55
CA GLY A 134 -5.66 -8.15 22.31
C GLY A 134 -6.14 -8.42 20.89
N PHE A 135 -5.84 -7.55 19.92
CA PHE A 135 -6.30 -7.74 18.54
C PHE A 135 -5.19 -8.33 17.66
N THR A 136 -5.49 -9.43 16.99
CA THR A 136 -4.57 -10.13 16.08
C THR A 136 -4.99 -10.07 14.62
N LYS A 137 -6.28 -9.83 14.33
CA LYS A 137 -6.85 -9.73 12.99
C LYS A 137 -7.16 -8.26 12.72
N PHE A 138 -6.23 -7.54 12.11
CA PHE A 138 -6.41 -6.10 11.92
C PHE A 138 -5.80 -5.57 10.63
N VAL A 139 -6.33 -4.43 10.21
CA VAL A 139 -5.70 -3.51 9.28
C VAL A 139 -5.55 -2.14 9.95
N SER A 140 -4.40 -1.52 9.80
CA SER A 140 -4.13 -0.16 10.26
C SER A 140 -3.69 0.70 9.08
N ILE A 141 -4.34 1.84 8.90
CA ILE A 141 -4.13 2.74 7.77
C ILE A 141 -3.91 4.17 8.26
N PRO A 142 -3.01 4.94 7.63
CA PRO A 142 -2.94 6.37 7.82
C PRO A 142 -4.23 7.08 7.37
N GLU A 143 -4.38 8.33 7.74
CA GLU A 143 -5.44 9.17 7.19
C GLU A 143 -5.12 9.53 5.74
N ILE A 144 -6.03 9.19 4.81
CA ILE A 144 -5.81 9.35 3.38
C ILE A 144 -6.51 10.60 2.88
N VAL A 145 -5.77 11.43 2.16
CA VAL A 145 -6.31 12.56 1.42
C VAL A 145 -5.90 12.50 -0.04
N ARG A 146 -6.75 12.99 -0.91
CA ARG A 146 -6.40 13.15 -2.32
C ARG A 146 -5.69 14.47 -2.52
N GLN A 147 -4.57 14.43 -3.19
CA GLN A 147 -3.90 15.61 -3.70
C GLN A 147 -4.35 15.86 -5.13
N TRP A 148 -4.75 17.12 -5.42
CA TRP A 148 -5.19 17.53 -6.73
C TRP A 148 -4.11 18.20 -7.57
N ASP A 149 -3.01 18.56 -6.92
CA ASP A 149 -1.82 19.12 -7.53
C ASP A 149 -0.56 18.64 -6.79
N SER A 150 0.62 18.92 -7.35
CA SER A 150 1.89 18.55 -6.75
C SER A 150 2.30 19.43 -5.57
N THR A 151 1.48 20.43 -5.24
CA THR A 151 1.67 21.25 -4.04
C THR A 151 1.07 20.55 -2.83
N TRP A 152 1.38 21.04 -1.65
CA TRP A 152 0.80 20.55 -0.40
C TRP A 152 -0.47 21.30 0.02
N ASP A 153 -1.05 22.07 -0.87
CA ASP A 153 -2.23 22.89 -0.57
C ASP A 153 -3.40 22.05 -0.09
N CYS A 154 -3.53 20.82 -0.56
CA CYS A 154 -4.56 19.89 -0.08
C CYS A 154 -4.42 19.56 1.41
N LEU A 155 -3.19 19.57 1.96
CA LEU A 155 -2.94 19.27 3.36
C LEU A 155 -3.21 20.45 4.29
N VAL A 156 -3.22 21.66 3.77
CA VAL A 156 -3.51 22.88 4.54
C VAL A 156 -4.93 23.40 4.31
N ASN A 157 -5.63 22.87 3.32
CA ASN A 157 -6.96 23.30 2.96
C ASN A 157 -8.01 22.38 3.62
N GLU A 158 -8.80 22.92 4.53
CA GLU A 158 -9.85 22.20 5.27
C GLU A 158 -10.90 21.51 4.37
N ARG A 159 -11.01 21.91 3.13
CA ARG A 159 -11.88 21.27 2.15
C ARG A 159 -11.45 19.83 1.84
N PHE A 160 -10.17 19.54 1.92
CA PHE A 160 -9.60 18.23 1.57
C PHE A 160 -9.24 17.41 2.80
N ILE A 161 -9.10 18.04 3.95
CA ILE A 161 -8.74 17.39 5.21
C ILE A 161 -9.80 17.73 6.25
N THR A 162 -10.43 16.69 6.79
CA THR A 162 -10.98 16.80 8.15
C THR A 162 -9.77 16.73 9.05
N LYS A 163 -9.30 17.86 9.58
CA LYS A 163 -8.04 18.03 10.29
C LYS A 163 -7.59 16.78 11.04
N PRO A 164 -6.47 16.15 10.67
CA PRO A 164 -5.89 15.10 11.51
C PRO A 164 -5.61 15.69 12.89
N ILE A 165 -5.87 14.90 13.93
CA ILE A 165 -5.56 15.37 15.29
C ILE A 165 -4.05 15.64 15.37
N GLY A 166 -3.69 16.82 15.88
CA GLY A 166 -2.30 17.28 16.00
C GLY A 166 -1.73 17.90 14.72
N TYR A 167 -2.50 17.96 13.64
CA TYR A 167 -2.08 18.66 12.43
C TYR A 167 -2.19 20.18 12.62
N GLN A 168 -1.09 20.88 12.37
CA GLN A 168 -1.08 22.34 12.28
C GLN A 168 -0.75 22.70 10.83
N ALA A 169 -1.58 23.54 10.24
CA ALA A 169 -1.30 24.11 8.93
C ALA A 169 -0.06 25.00 9.02
N THR A 170 1.03 24.53 8.47
CA THR A 170 2.31 25.25 8.39
C THR A 170 2.78 25.30 6.95
N ASN A 171 3.79 26.09 6.68
CA ASN A 171 4.43 26.14 5.36
C ASN A 171 5.16 24.82 5.01
N ASN A 172 5.25 23.89 5.95
CA ASN A 172 5.79 22.55 5.72
C ASN A 172 4.98 21.51 6.50
N PRO A 173 3.81 21.11 5.99
CA PRO A 173 2.90 20.17 6.65
C PRO A 173 3.52 18.80 6.95
N HIS A 174 4.62 18.45 6.29
CA HIS A 174 5.34 17.22 6.58
C HIS A 174 5.98 17.17 7.96
N ILE A 175 6.33 18.33 8.50
CA ILE A 175 7.12 18.41 9.73
C ILE A 175 6.22 18.27 10.95
N ASP A 176 5.02 18.82 10.92
CA ASP A 176 4.25 19.00 12.15
C ASP A 176 3.25 17.89 12.46
N ALA A 177 2.79 17.18 11.44
CA ALA A 177 1.72 16.19 11.62
C ALA A 177 2.21 14.88 12.25
N THR A 178 3.52 14.57 12.17
CA THR A 178 3.99 13.20 12.37
C THR A 178 5.24 13.06 13.24
N ILE A 179 5.84 14.15 13.68
CA ILE A 179 7.14 14.10 14.37
C ILE A 179 7.00 13.75 15.86
N TYR A 180 5.89 14.03 16.48
CA TYR A 180 5.77 13.95 17.94
C TYR A 180 4.66 13.01 18.39
N GLY A 181 5.02 12.07 19.23
CA GLY A 181 4.13 11.21 20.01
C GLY A 181 3.95 9.79 19.50
N ASP A 182 3.31 9.03 20.34
CA ASP A 182 2.91 7.67 20.04
C ASP A 182 1.85 7.63 18.94
N PRO A 183 1.72 6.49 18.20
CA PRO A 183 0.68 6.34 17.20
C PRO A 183 -0.70 6.54 17.84
N GLN A 184 -1.43 7.53 17.34
CA GLN A 184 -2.80 7.79 17.78
C GLN A 184 -3.76 6.94 16.94
N LEU A 185 -4.28 5.89 17.55
CA LEU A 185 -5.18 4.95 16.90
C LEU A 185 -6.64 5.28 17.18
N GLU A 186 -7.45 5.25 16.14
CA GLU A 186 -8.90 5.25 16.23
C GLU A 186 -9.44 3.95 15.62
N GLU A 187 -10.20 3.19 16.39
CA GLU A 187 -10.96 2.07 15.83
C GLU A 187 -12.05 2.61 14.89
N VAL A 188 -11.97 2.23 13.63
CA VAL A 188 -12.98 2.60 12.65
C VAL A 188 -14.20 1.71 12.86
N ARG A 189 -15.29 2.29 13.31
CA ARG A 189 -16.56 1.60 13.49
C ARG A 189 -17.55 2.06 12.44
N ASN A 190 -18.18 1.10 11.80
CA ASN A 190 -19.34 1.39 10.98
C ASN A 190 -20.60 1.13 11.79
N ASN A 191 -21.26 2.21 12.21
CA ASN A 191 -22.49 2.15 12.97
C ASN A 191 -23.74 2.08 12.08
N VAL A 192 -23.56 2.04 10.76
CA VAL A 192 -24.66 2.04 9.79
C VAL A 192 -24.89 0.61 9.31
N PRO A 193 -26.04 0.00 9.58
CA PRO A 193 -26.40 -1.31 9.06
C PRO A 193 -26.29 -1.32 7.53
N HIS A 194 -25.74 -2.40 6.98
CA HIS A 194 -25.60 -2.62 5.53
C HIS A 194 -24.57 -1.75 4.78
N GLN A 195 -23.78 -0.93 5.47
CA GLN A 195 -22.63 -0.30 4.84
C GLN A 195 -21.36 -1.15 5.03
N PRO A 196 -20.38 -1.05 4.11
CA PRO A 196 -19.11 -1.75 4.27
C PRO A 196 -18.51 -1.47 5.64
N TYR A 197 -18.11 -2.52 6.34
CA TYR A 197 -17.59 -2.48 7.71
C TYR A 197 -16.36 -1.60 7.84
N MET A 198 -15.53 -1.60 6.82
CA MET A 198 -14.35 -0.76 6.73
C MET A 198 -14.65 0.49 5.92
N LYS A 199 -14.37 1.65 6.48
CA LYS A 199 -14.21 2.85 5.67
C LYS A 199 -12.98 2.65 4.81
N PHE A 200 -13.09 3.04 3.55
CA PHE A 200 -12.08 2.84 2.57
C PHE A 200 -10.70 3.33 3.05
N GLY A 201 -9.73 2.48 2.96
CA GLY A 201 -8.36 2.75 3.33
C GLY A 201 -7.36 2.45 2.25
N GLY A 202 -7.81 1.95 1.10
CA GLY A 202 -7.00 1.63 -0.07
C GLY A 202 -5.71 0.84 0.19
N GLY A 203 -5.14 0.27 -0.82
CA GLY A 203 -3.82 -0.36 -0.77
C GLY A 203 -2.66 0.63 -0.74
N TRP A 204 -2.92 1.92 -0.53
CA TRP A 204 -1.93 2.99 -0.67
C TRP A 204 -0.81 2.94 0.37
N PHE A 205 -1.18 2.70 1.63
CA PHE A 205 -0.27 2.46 2.74
C PHE A 205 -1.06 1.72 3.82
N ALA A 206 -1.19 0.41 3.70
CA ALA A 206 -2.01 -0.38 4.61
C ALA A 206 -1.15 -1.42 5.34
N LEU A 207 -1.09 -1.34 6.67
CA LEU A 207 -0.52 -2.36 7.52
C LEU A 207 -1.57 -3.43 7.81
N ILE A 208 -1.30 -4.66 7.45
CA ILE A 208 -2.25 -5.79 7.52
C ILE A 208 -1.62 -6.94 8.30
N SER A 209 -2.35 -7.51 9.23
CA SER A 209 -1.89 -8.70 9.96
C SER A 209 -2.07 -9.97 9.13
N LYS A 210 -1.16 -10.94 9.28
CA LYS A 210 -1.27 -12.26 8.65
C LYS A 210 -2.57 -12.97 9.04
N GLU A 211 -3.00 -12.82 10.28
CA GLU A 211 -4.21 -13.47 10.77
C GLU A 211 -5.48 -12.91 10.10
N LEU A 212 -5.48 -11.63 9.71
CA LEU A 212 -6.55 -11.08 8.88
C LEU A 212 -6.53 -11.70 7.47
N MET A 213 -5.36 -11.79 6.84
CA MET A 213 -5.21 -12.40 5.51
C MET A 213 -5.64 -13.87 5.49
N LYS A 214 -5.38 -14.61 6.57
CA LYS A 214 -5.86 -15.99 6.71
C LYS A 214 -7.37 -16.08 6.90
N ALA A 215 -7.96 -15.13 7.61
CA ALA A 215 -9.41 -15.09 7.84
C ALA A 215 -10.18 -14.74 6.56
N ILE A 216 -9.55 -14.01 5.64
CA ILE A 216 -10.13 -13.57 4.37
C ILE A 216 -9.21 -14.02 3.23
N PRO A 217 -9.18 -15.33 2.91
CA PRO A 217 -8.28 -15.84 1.89
C PRO A 217 -8.73 -15.38 0.51
N PHE A 218 -7.78 -14.80 -0.24
CA PHE A 218 -8.02 -14.43 -1.62
C PHE A 218 -8.22 -15.67 -2.51
N PRO A 219 -9.10 -15.62 -3.51
CA PRO A 219 -9.18 -16.66 -4.52
C PRO A 219 -7.84 -16.95 -5.19
N GLU A 220 -7.56 -18.21 -5.52
CA GLU A 220 -6.25 -18.65 -6.01
C GLU A 220 -5.76 -17.86 -7.23
N ASN A 221 -6.64 -17.59 -8.17
CA ASN A 221 -6.33 -16.87 -9.41
C ASN A 221 -6.61 -15.37 -9.34
N TYR A 222 -6.90 -14.84 -8.14
CA TYR A 222 -7.13 -13.41 -7.97
C TYR A 222 -5.85 -12.64 -8.22
N GLY A 223 -5.83 -11.84 -9.28
CA GLY A 223 -4.59 -11.25 -9.74
C GLY A 223 -4.75 -10.06 -10.66
N HIS A 224 -3.66 -9.62 -11.27
CA HIS A 224 -3.52 -8.49 -12.17
C HIS A 224 -3.81 -7.14 -11.51
N TYR A 225 -5.01 -6.59 -11.62
CA TYR A 225 -5.32 -5.24 -11.20
C TYR A 225 -6.70 -5.10 -10.55
N GLY A 226 -6.72 -4.46 -9.38
CA GLY A 226 -7.92 -3.92 -8.75
C GLY A 226 -8.69 -4.89 -7.85
N LEU A 227 -9.50 -4.30 -6.98
CA LEU A 227 -10.43 -4.93 -6.05
C LEU A 227 -9.79 -5.69 -4.87
N ASP A 228 -8.49 -5.66 -4.69
CA ASP A 228 -7.79 -6.37 -3.62
C ASP A 228 -8.09 -5.79 -2.22
N ASP A 229 -7.99 -4.50 -2.07
CA ASP A 229 -8.37 -3.77 -0.85
C ASP A 229 -9.88 -3.87 -0.58
N THR A 230 -10.68 -3.71 -1.64
CA THR A 230 -12.14 -3.85 -1.57
C THR A 230 -12.54 -5.27 -1.17
N TYR A 231 -11.85 -6.30 -1.69
CA TYR A 231 -12.09 -7.69 -1.33
C TYR A 231 -11.85 -7.95 0.17
N LEU A 232 -10.74 -7.43 0.70
CA LEU A 232 -10.42 -7.56 2.12
C LEU A 232 -11.50 -6.92 3.01
N MET A 233 -11.97 -5.73 2.63
CA MET A 233 -13.01 -5.02 3.36
C MET A 233 -14.37 -5.73 3.32
N TRP A 234 -14.78 -6.18 2.14
CA TRP A 234 -16.04 -6.91 2.01
C TRP A 234 -16.01 -8.27 2.68
N GLY A 235 -14.87 -8.98 2.61
CA GLY A 235 -14.67 -10.24 3.32
C GLY A 235 -14.83 -10.08 4.83
N ALA A 236 -14.24 -9.03 5.41
CA ALA A 236 -14.39 -8.71 6.83
C ALA A 236 -15.86 -8.41 7.19
N ASN A 237 -16.56 -7.66 6.33
CA ASN A 237 -17.97 -7.35 6.53
C ASN A 237 -18.87 -8.59 6.48
N ILE A 238 -18.57 -9.53 5.58
CA ILE A 238 -19.32 -10.79 5.46
C ILE A 238 -19.09 -11.70 6.66
N LEU A 239 -17.85 -11.82 7.10
CA LEU A 239 -17.51 -12.64 8.27
C LEU A 239 -18.22 -12.15 9.53
N GLN A 240 -18.44 -10.85 9.67
CA GLN A 240 -19.00 -10.24 10.88
C GLN A 240 -18.29 -10.71 12.17
N ASP A 241 -16.99 -11.03 12.04
CA ASP A 241 -16.16 -11.47 13.16
C ASP A 241 -15.78 -10.24 14.00
N PRO A 242 -16.25 -10.12 15.25
CA PRO A 242 -15.98 -8.96 16.09
C PRO A 242 -14.50 -8.81 16.47
N THR A 243 -13.70 -9.85 16.23
CA THR A 243 -12.24 -9.83 16.46
C THR A 243 -11.48 -9.19 15.32
N ILE A 244 -12.10 -9.00 14.15
CA ILE A 244 -11.51 -8.26 13.04
C ILE A 244 -11.66 -6.77 13.31
N LYS A 245 -10.55 -6.04 13.24
CA LYS A 245 -10.51 -4.61 13.52
C LYS A 245 -9.87 -3.82 12.41
N GLN A 246 -10.40 -2.64 12.17
CA GLN A 246 -9.78 -1.61 11.37
C GLN A 246 -9.40 -0.44 12.28
N PHE A 247 -8.15 0.00 12.14
CA PHE A 247 -7.64 1.17 12.83
C PHE A 247 -7.22 2.24 11.82
N LYS A 248 -7.36 3.48 12.22
CA LYS A 248 -6.84 4.65 11.54
C LYS A 248 -5.78 5.34 12.40
N LEU A 249 -4.64 5.65 11.81
CA LEU A 249 -3.61 6.50 12.41
C LEU A 249 -4.02 7.95 12.21
N LYS A 250 -4.53 8.61 13.25
CA LYS A 250 -5.16 9.95 13.16
C LYS A 250 -4.18 11.08 12.96
N ASN A 251 -2.94 10.89 13.37
CA ASN A 251 -1.89 11.91 13.30
C ASN A 251 -0.95 11.70 12.10
N ILE A 252 -1.26 10.76 11.23
CA ILE A 252 -0.48 10.42 10.06
C ILE A 252 -1.32 10.59 8.81
N VAL A 253 -0.82 11.38 7.87
CA VAL A 253 -1.51 11.67 6.60
C VAL A 253 -0.70 11.13 5.44
N VAL A 254 -1.37 10.46 4.51
CA VAL A 254 -0.83 10.08 3.20
C VAL A 254 -1.68 10.70 2.11
N CYS A 255 -1.03 11.14 1.03
CA CYS A 255 -1.69 11.76 -0.11
C CYS A 255 -1.42 10.97 -1.38
N GLU A 256 -2.43 10.82 -2.23
CA GLU A 256 -2.23 10.37 -3.60
C GLU A 256 -1.54 11.48 -4.42
N ASN A 257 -0.44 11.15 -5.07
CA ASN A 257 0.26 12.06 -5.99
C ASN A 257 -0.37 12.01 -7.37
N TYR A 258 -1.50 12.68 -7.53
CA TYR A 258 -2.31 12.58 -8.75
C TYR A 258 -1.67 13.27 -9.97
N PHE A 259 -0.90 14.36 -9.76
CA PHE A 259 -0.39 15.17 -10.87
C PHE A 259 0.99 14.79 -11.37
N ASP A 260 1.81 14.13 -10.56
CA ASP A 260 3.14 13.68 -10.98
C ASP A 260 3.12 12.43 -11.88
N ARG A 261 1.93 11.99 -12.30
CA ARG A 261 1.78 10.87 -13.24
C ARG A 261 2.29 11.17 -14.66
N ILE A 262 2.64 12.43 -14.96
CA ILE A 262 3.35 12.82 -16.18
C ILE A 262 4.84 12.95 -15.87
N THR A 263 5.43 11.88 -15.39
CA THR A 263 6.89 11.80 -15.27
C THR A 263 7.50 11.58 -16.65
N THR A 264 8.78 11.91 -16.77
CA THR A 264 9.54 11.69 -18.02
C THR A 264 9.45 10.23 -18.49
N TYR A 265 9.46 9.28 -17.55
CA TYR A 265 9.35 7.86 -17.86
C TYR A 265 7.96 7.47 -18.38
N LYS A 266 6.89 7.98 -17.77
CA LYS A 266 5.51 7.74 -18.24
C LYS A 266 5.29 8.27 -19.66
N GLY A 267 5.94 9.38 -20.02
CA GLY A 267 5.91 9.91 -21.39
C GLY A 267 6.74 9.11 -22.41
N GLN A 268 7.67 8.28 -21.93
CA GLN A 268 8.59 7.51 -22.78
C GLN A 268 8.13 6.06 -23.01
N ILE A 269 7.23 5.55 -22.20
CA ILE A 269 6.78 4.17 -22.24
C ILE A 269 5.35 4.07 -22.74
N GLN A 270 5.15 3.31 -23.81
CA GLN A 270 3.83 3.02 -24.34
C GLN A 270 3.21 1.85 -23.58
N VAL A 271 2.16 2.10 -22.84
CA VAL A 271 1.41 1.08 -22.09
C VAL A 271 0.20 0.61 -22.89
N ILE A 272 -0.01 -0.70 -22.92
CA ILE A 272 -1.24 -1.31 -23.41
C ILE A 272 -2.25 -1.29 -22.26
N ASP A 273 -3.30 -0.48 -22.40
CA ASP A 273 -4.30 -0.36 -21.34
C ASP A 273 -5.25 -1.56 -21.33
N LYS A 274 -5.03 -2.46 -20.40
CA LYS A 274 -5.86 -3.64 -20.14
C LYS A 274 -6.59 -3.58 -18.81
N ARG A 275 -6.60 -2.42 -18.14
CA ARG A 275 -7.16 -2.30 -16.79
C ARG A 275 -8.61 -2.74 -16.69
N GLU A 276 -9.45 -2.37 -17.65
CA GLU A 276 -10.87 -2.76 -17.64
C GLU A 276 -11.06 -4.27 -17.85
N GLU A 277 -10.21 -4.91 -18.68
CA GLU A 277 -10.22 -6.37 -18.86
C GLU A 277 -9.85 -7.10 -17.56
N TYR A 278 -8.77 -6.66 -16.92
CA TYR A 278 -8.32 -7.27 -15.66
C TYR A 278 -9.29 -7.01 -14.51
N LYS A 279 -9.87 -5.81 -14.44
CA LYS A 279 -10.89 -5.50 -13.46
C LYS A 279 -12.11 -6.37 -13.59
N LYS A 280 -12.60 -6.57 -14.82
CA LYS A 280 -13.73 -7.46 -15.10
C LYS A 280 -13.43 -8.90 -14.70
N TYR A 281 -12.23 -9.40 -15.02
CA TYR A 281 -11.79 -10.72 -14.59
C TYR A 281 -11.77 -10.87 -13.06
N ASN A 282 -11.25 -9.89 -12.36
CA ASN A 282 -11.23 -9.89 -10.91
C ASN A 282 -12.64 -9.75 -10.30
N GLU A 283 -13.57 -9.05 -10.94
CA GLU A 283 -14.96 -8.97 -10.46
C GLU A 283 -15.61 -10.35 -10.35
N GLU A 284 -15.41 -11.24 -11.31
CA GLU A 284 -15.94 -12.60 -11.26
C GLU A 284 -15.35 -13.38 -10.08
N LEU A 285 -14.03 -13.33 -9.91
CA LEU A 285 -13.35 -13.98 -8.79
C LEU A 285 -13.68 -13.36 -7.44
N PHE A 286 -13.91 -12.06 -7.40
CA PHE A 286 -14.34 -11.32 -6.22
C PHE A 286 -15.64 -11.92 -5.65
N TYR A 287 -16.67 -12.07 -6.47
CA TYR A 287 -17.94 -12.63 -6.02
C TYR A 287 -17.82 -14.11 -5.64
N ILE A 288 -17.05 -14.90 -6.38
CA ILE A 288 -16.78 -16.32 -6.04
C ILE A 288 -16.09 -16.40 -4.67
N GLY A 289 -15.08 -15.58 -4.43
CA GLY A 289 -14.35 -15.56 -3.17
C GLY A 289 -15.24 -15.17 -1.99
N LEU A 290 -16.06 -14.11 -2.14
CA LEU A 290 -17.00 -13.70 -1.10
C LEU A 290 -18.05 -14.78 -0.82
N GLN A 291 -18.54 -15.49 -1.84
CA GLN A 291 -19.48 -16.60 -1.66
C GLN A 291 -18.82 -17.76 -0.90
N ASN A 292 -17.55 -18.05 -1.19
CA ASN A 292 -16.82 -19.08 -0.44
C ASN A 292 -16.63 -18.71 1.03
N ILE A 293 -16.40 -17.44 1.35
CA ILE A 293 -16.34 -16.96 2.75
C ILE A 293 -17.69 -17.16 3.42
N LEU A 294 -18.79 -16.85 2.75
CA LEU A 294 -20.15 -17.06 3.28
C LEU A 294 -20.46 -18.54 3.54
N ASN A 295 -20.07 -19.42 2.63
CA ASN A 295 -20.35 -20.86 2.74
C ASN A 295 -19.52 -21.57 3.81
N ASN A 296 -18.38 -20.98 4.20
CA ASN A 296 -17.49 -21.53 5.23
C ASN A 296 -17.72 -20.91 6.61
N LYS A 297 -18.70 -20.04 6.74
CA LYS A 297 -19.13 -19.39 8.01
C LYS A 297 -20.10 -20.30 8.78
#